data_7075a09760a0d0f237cf5a92a9431688
#
_entry.id   7075a09760a0d0f237cf5a92a9431688
#
_cell.length_a   1.000
_cell.length_b   1.000
_cell.length_c   1.000
_cell.angle_alpha   90.00
_cell.angle_beta   90.00
_cell.angle_gamma   90.00
#
_symmetry.space_group_name_H-M   'P 1'
#
loop_
_entity.id
_entity.type
_entity.pdbx_description
1 polymer ?
#
loop_
_entity_poly.entity_id
_entity_poly.type
_entity_poly.pdbx_seq_one_letter_code
_entity_poly.pdbx_strand_id
1 'polypeptide(L)'
;MPFTGFTSETGEFLWELAFHNEKPWFEAHKEQFLRAVKEPFDTLAKETLALMRQKHPDEPYCLHISRIYRDARRLFGRGPYKDHLWFTLWTGEDRHNSPVFWFELSPASFSYGVGFYTATAEQMAALRRYIDANPAEMERLAKRVAKSEFHLEGEPYKRLKKDVGEVLNPWYNRKWISLCAEYDHGGALYTGELPQVLLDAYEKLMPVYRLLKRFPAESSNASLV
;
A
#
# COMPACT_ATOMS: atom_id res chain seq x y z
N MET A 1 -11.00 -11.52 18.65
CA MET A 1 -11.47 -10.29 19.32
C MET A 1 -11.45 -9.17 18.27
N PRO A 2 -12.32 -8.16 18.34
CA PRO A 2 -12.29 -7.04 17.41
C PRO A 2 -11.02 -6.20 17.62
N PHE A 3 -10.63 -5.45 16.58
CA PHE A 3 -9.56 -4.47 16.67
C PHE A 3 -9.97 -3.33 17.60
N THR A 4 -9.13 -2.98 18.54
CA THR A 4 -9.42 -1.96 19.55
C THR A 4 -8.50 -0.73 19.49
N GLY A 5 -7.61 -0.70 18.51
CA GLY A 5 -6.57 0.32 18.34
C GLY A 5 -5.18 -0.24 18.65
N PHE A 6 -4.18 0.41 18.09
CA PHE A 6 -2.81 0.28 18.56
C PHE A 6 -2.62 1.07 19.87
N THR A 7 -1.45 0.98 20.46
CA THR A 7 -1.07 1.76 21.64
C THR A 7 0.24 2.48 21.43
N SER A 8 0.64 3.39 22.31
CA SER A 8 1.98 4.03 22.25
C SER A 8 3.09 2.99 22.25
N GLU A 9 2.90 1.88 22.96
CA GLU A 9 3.86 0.77 23.01
C GLU A 9 4.18 0.19 21.63
N THR A 10 3.23 0.27 20.67
CA THR A 10 3.45 -0.17 19.30
C THR A 10 4.55 0.64 18.61
N GLY A 11 4.44 1.97 18.67
CA GLY A 11 5.45 2.88 18.11
C GLY A 11 6.78 2.78 18.84
N GLU A 12 6.76 2.74 20.17
CA GLU A 12 7.93 2.57 21.03
C GLU A 12 8.69 1.29 20.67
N PHE A 13 8.00 0.16 20.54
CA PHE A 13 8.62 -1.10 20.15
C PHE A 13 9.29 -1.02 18.77
N LEU A 14 8.62 -0.41 17.77
CA LEU A 14 9.17 -0.29 16.43
C LEU A 14 10.41 0.61 16.41
N TRP A 15 10.44 1.68 17.22
CA TRP A 15 11.63 2.52 17.42
C TRP A 15 12.77 1.75 18.07
N GLU A 16 12.51 1.03 19.16
CA GLU A 16 13.50 0.21 19.86
C GLU A 16 14.08 -0.86 18.90
N LEU A 17 13.22 -1.51 18.10
CA LEU A 17 13.65 -2.47 17.10
C LEU A 17 14.53 -1.84 16.02
N ALA A 18 14.27 -0.59 15.63
CA ALA A 18 15.11 0.11 14.65
C ALA A 18 16.52 0.35 15.20
N PHE A 19 16.67 0.66 16.51
CA PHE A 19 17.95 0.87 17.17
C PHE A 19 18.68 -0.42 17.51
N HIS A 20 17.94 -1.43 17.99
CA HIS A 20 18.46 -2.71 18.47
C HIS A 20 18.18 -3.85 17.49
N ASN A 21 18.46 -3.65 16.21
CA ASN A 21 18.08 -4.57 15.14
C ASN A 21 18.97 -5.83 15.09
N GLU A 22 18.95 -6.59 16.18
CA GLU A 22 19.73 -7.80 16.40
C GLU A 22 18.87 -8.95 16.92
N LYS A 23 19.22 -10.18 16.54
CA LYS A 23 18.47 -11.37 16.93
C LYS A 23 18.34 -11.56 18.46
N PRO A 24 19.42 -11.41 19.27
CA PRO A 24 19.30 -11.56 20.72
C PRO A 24 18.31 -10.59 21.35
N TRP A 25 18.33 -9.33 20.92
CA TRP A 25 17.39 -8.32 21.40
C TRP A 25 15.95 -8.67 21.05
N PHE A 26 15.70 -9.03 19.80
CA PHE A 26 14.35 -9.37 19.34
C PHE A 26 13.78 -10.59 20.07
N GLU A 27 14.58 -11.64 20.26
CA GLU A 27 14.13 -12.85 20.98
C GLU A 27 13.80 -12.53 22.44
N ALA A 28 14.53 -11.62 23.08
CA ALA A 28 14.23 -11.16 24.45
C ALA A 28 12.92 -10.34 24.55
N HIS A 29 12.53 -9.66 23.46
CA HIS A 29 11.34 -8.78 23.41
C HIS A 29 10.20 -9.36 22.53
N LYS A 30 10.27 -10.65 22.20
CA LYS A 30 9.34 -11.29 21.27
C LYS A 30 7.89 -11.30 21.77
N GLU A 31 7.67 -11.49 23.07
CA GLU A 31 6.33 -11.42 23.66
C GLU A 31 5.72 -10.03 23.54
N GLN A 32 6.53 -9.00 23.75
CA GLN A 32 6.13 -7.61 23.54
C GLN A 32 5.77 -7.36 22.07
N PHE A 33 6.60 -7.82 21.14
CA PHE A 33 6.30 -7.75 19.69
C PHE A 33 4.95 -8.39 19.36
N LEU A 34 4.70 -9.59 19.85
CA LEU A 34 3.45 -10.30 19.56
C LEU A 34 2.24 -9.51 20.08
N ARG A 35 2.29 -9.07 21.32
CA ARG A 35 1.19 -8.37 22.00
C ARG A 35 0.99 -6.95 21.46
N ALA A 36 2.05 -6.16 21.37
CA ALA A 36 1.95 -4.73 21.08
C ALA A 36 1.88 -4.41 19.58
N VAL A 37 2.39 -5.31 18.72
CA VAL A 37 2.50 -5.03 17.27
C VAL A 37 1.76 -6.08 16.45
N LYS A 38 2.14 -7.36 16.58
CA LYS A 38 1.74 -8.40 15.62
C LYS A 38 0.25 -8.75 15.71
N GLU A 39 -0.26 -8.99 16.89
CA GLU A 39 -1.67 -9.37 17.10
C GLU A 39 -2.64 -8.25 16.72
N PRO A 40 -2.43 -6.98 17.15
CA PRO A 40 -3.28 -5.88 16.69
C PRO A 40 -3.17 -5.66 15.19
N PHE A 41 -1.96 -5.76 14.61
CA PHE A 41 -1.76 -5.58 13.16
C PHE A 41 -2.49 -6.66 12.34
N ASP A 42 -2.41 -7.92 12.74
CA ASP A 42 -3.12 -9.03 12.09
C ASP A 42 -4.64 -8.87 12.20
N THR A 43 -5.11 -8.38 13.35
CA THR A 43 -6.53 -8.14 13.60
C THR A 43 -7.05 -7.02 12.70
N LEU A 44 -6.35 -5.88 12.63
CA LEU A 44 -6.65 -4.79 11.70
C LEU A 44 -6.77 -5.28 10.25
N ALA A 45 -5.76 -6.01 9.80
CA ALA A 45 -5.72 -6.51 8.42
C ALA A 45 -6.89 -7.43 8.08
N LYS A 46 -7.25 -8.34 9.00
CA LYS A 46 -8.36 -9.27 8.82
C LYS A 46 -9.73 -8.58 8.87
N GLU A 47 -9.91 -7.61 9.76
CA GLU A 47 -11.15 -6.85 9.84
C GLU A 47 -11.33 -5.95 8.60
N THR A 48 -10.27 -5.27 8.17
CA THR A 48 -10.31 -4.48 6.93
C THR A 48 -10.68 -5.35 5.72
N LEU A 49 -10.11 -6.57 5.62
CA LEU A 49 -10.51 -7.53 4.58
C LEU A 49 -11.99 -7.92 4.69
N ALA A 50 -12.47 -8.19 5.91
CA ALA A 50 -13.86 -8.58 6.13
C ALA A 50 -14.83 -7.47 5.70
N LEU A 51 -14.54 -6.23 6.07
CA LEU A 51 -15.31 -5.05 5.66
C LEU A 51 -15.30 -4.86 4.13
N MET A 52 -14.14 -4.99 3.48
CA MET A 52 -14.01 -4.90 2.02
C MET A 52 -14.82 -5.99 1.31
N ARG A 53 -14.79 -7.23 1.80
CA ARG A 53 -15.58 -8.35 1.24
C ARG A 53 -17.07 -8.17 1.48
N GLN A 54 -17.47 -7.63 2.62
CA GLN A 54 -18.87 -7.31 2.90
C GLN A 54 -19.38 -6.20 1.97
N LYS A 55 -18.57 -5.19 1.72
CA LYS A 55 -18.91 -4.05 0.86
C LYS A 55 -18.95 -4.43 -0.63
N HIS A 56 -18.04 -5.32 -1.05
CA HIS A 56 -17.88 -5.77 -2.43
C HIS A 56 -17.90 -7.30 -2.49
N PRO A 57 -19.08 -7.94 -2.30
CA PRO A 57 -19.17 -9.41 -2.20
C PRO A 57 -18.75 -10.14 -3.48
N ASP A 58 -18.86 -9.47 -4.63
CA ASP A 58 -18.48 -10.03 -5.93
C ASP A 58 -16.97 -9.90 -6.23
N GLU A 59 -16.21 -9.21 -5.40
CA GLU A 59 -14.77 -9.00 -5.56
C GLU A 59 -14.00 -9.95 -4.63
N PRO A 60 -13.27 -10.95 -5.16
CA PRO A 60 -12.55 -11.93 -4.34
C PRO A 60 -11.25 -11.36 -3.78
N TYR A 61 -11.35 -10.43 -2.82
CA TYR A 61 -10.16 -9.84 -2.21
C TYR A 61 -9.30 -10.89 -1.48
N CYS A 62 -8.01 -10.85 -1.78
CA CYS A 62 -6.96 -11.57 -1.09
C CYS A 62 -6.26 -10.65 -0.10
N LEU A 63 -5.63 -11.22 0.93
CA LEU A 63 -4.85 -10.50 1.95
C LEU A 63 -3.45 -11.05 2.01
N HIS A 64 -2.46 -10.16 2.05
CA HIS A 64 -1.10 -10.49 2.45
C HIS A 64 -0.65 -9.57 3.57
N ILE A 65 -0.09 -10.16 4.62
CA ILE A 65 0.52 -9.44 5.75
C ILE A 65 2.01 -9.66 5.71
N SER A 66 2.79 -8.60 5.77
CA SER A 66 4.25 -8.67 5.74
C SER A 66 4.79 -9.37 6.99
N ARG A 67 5.89 -10.08 6.82
CA ARG A 67 6.68 -10.58 7.96
C ARG A 67 7.61 -9.48 8.46
N ILE A 68 7.90 -9.48 9.77
CA ILE A 68 8.88 -8.57 10.37
C ILE A 68 10.31 -8.85 9.87
N TYR A 69 10.62 -10.10 9.53
CA TYR A 69 11.94 -10.52 9.06
C TYR A 69 12.26 -9.94 7.68
N ARG A 70 13.47 -9.43 7.51
CA ARG A 70 14.03 -9.11 6.19
C ARG A 70 14.43 -10.39 5.47
N ASP A 71 14.41 -10.36 4.14
CA ASP A 71 15.01 -11.40 3.33
C ASP A 71 16.54 -11.36 3.53
N ALA A 72 17.12 -12.48 3.98
CA ALA A 72 18.55 -12.59 4.26
C ALA A 72 19.44 -12.21 3.04
N ARG A 73 18.91 -12.41 1.81
CA ARG A 73 19.59 -12.02 0.56
C ARG A 73 19.60 -10.51 0.32
N ARG A 74 18.80 -9.73 1.06
CA ARG A 74 18.59 -8.28 0.87
C ARG A 74 18.90 -7.46 2.11
N LEU A 75 19.79 -7.94 2.97
CA LEU A 75 20.15 -7.21 4.19
C LEU A 75 20.92 -5.93 3.88
N PHE A 76 21.90 -5.96 2.96
CA PHE A 76 22.69 -4.79 2.55
C PHE A 76 23.22 -3.98 3.74
N GLY A 77 23.74 -4.66 4.77
CA GLY A 77 24.23 -4.02 6.00
C GLY A 77 23.16 -3.57 7.00
N ARG A 78 21.87 -3.75 6.69
CA ARG A 78 20.76 -3.52 7.61
C ARG A 78 20.52 -4.76 8.46
N GLY A 79 20.01 -4.59 9.68
CA GLY A 79 19.67 -5.68 10.59
C GLY A 79 18.60 -6.65 10.03
N PRO A 80 18.41 -7.80 10.69
CA PRO A 80 17.56 -8.89 10.19
C PRO A 80 16.06 -8.58 10.22
N TYR A 81 15.65 -7.52 10.88
CA TYR A 81 14.24 -7.14 11.02
C TYR A 81 13.91 -5.86 10.25
N LYS A 82 12.68 -5.74 9.80
CA LYS A 82 12.11 -4.49 9.34
C LYS A 82 11.63 -3.70 10.56
N ASP A 83 11.67 -2.39 10.48
CA ASP A 83 11.13 -1.45 11.45
C ASP A 83 9.67 -1.07 11.16
N HIS A 84 9.08 -1.65 10.14
CA HIS A 84 7.71 -1.40 9.70
C HIS A 84 7.01 -2.69 9.30
N LEU A 85 5.69 -2.68 9.38
CA LEU A 85 4.80 -3.73 8.89
C LEU A 85 3.81 -3.15 7.89
N TRP A 86 3.43 -3.94 6.91
CA TRP A 86 2.41 -3.57 5.94
C TRP A 86 1.52 -4.77 5.61
N PHE A 87 0.30 -4.48 5.20
CA PHE A 87 -0.56 -5.45 4.55
C PHE A 87 -1.10 -4.91 3.24
N THR A 88 -1.52 -5.81 2.36
CA THR A 88 -2.13 -5.46 1.07
C THR A 88 -3.40 -6.27 0.83
N LEU A 89 -4.38 -5.62 0.19
CA LEU A 89 -5.59 -6.23 -0.33
C LEU A 89 -5.59 -6.09 -1.85
N TRP A 90 -5.89 -7.16 -2.56
CA TRP A 90 -6.00 -7.14 -4.02
C TRP A 90 -6.99 -8.19 -4.50
N THR A 91 -7.37 -8.10 -5.77
CA THR A 91 -8.12 -9.14 -6.48
C THR A 91 -7.27 -9.68 -7.63
N GLY A 92 -7.42 -10.97 -7.96
CA GLY A 92 -6.62 -11.64 -8.98
C GLY A 92 -5.59 -12.59 -8.41
N GLU A 93 -4.85 -13.25 -9.30
CA GLU A 93 -3.94 -14.34 -8.92
C GLU A 93 -2.59 -13.84 -8.42
N ASP A 94 -2.06 -12.77 -9.01
CA ASP A 94 -0.71 -12.27 -8.72
C ASP A 94 -0.72 -10.87 -8.11
N ARG A 95 -0.37 -10.81 -6.82
CA ARG A 95 -0.26 -9.57 -6.08
C ARG A 95 0.80 -8.61 -6.65
N HIS A 96 1.90 -9.15 -7.18
CA HIS A 96 3.02 -8.31 -7.62
C HIS A 96 2.70 -7.54 -8.90
N ASN A 97 1.82 -8.11 -9.72
CA ASN A 97 1.41 -7.53 -11.00
C ASN A 97 0.01 -6.89 -10.93
N SER A 98 -0.66 -6.97 -9.79
CA SER A 98 -1.97 -6.34 -9.58
C SER A 98 -1.84 -5.01 -8.83
N PRO A 99 -2.77 -4.07 -9.04
CA PRO A 99 -2.90 -2.96 -8.12
C PRO A 99 -3.37 -3.49 -6.77
N VAL A 100 -2.90 -2.85 -5.70
CA VAL A 100 -3.23 -3.24 -4.32
C VAL A 100 -3.73 -2.03 -3.55
N PHE A 101 -4.70 -2.22 -2.65
CA PHE A 101 -4.86 -1.37 -1.49
C PHE A 101 -3.86 -1.79 -0.44
N TRP A 102 -3.30 -0.84 0.29
CA TRP A 102 -2.26 -1.14 1.27
C TRP A 102 -2.40 -0.25 2.51
N PHE A 103 -1.89 -0.75 3.62
CA PHE A 103 -1.67 -0.05 4.87
C PHE A 103 -0.27 -0.37 5.36
N GLU A 104 0.47 0.63 5.82
CA GLU A 104 1.78 0.49 6.42
C GLU A 104 1.83 1.18 7.78
N LEU A 105 2.47 0.55 8.74
CA LEU A 105 2.75 1.08 10.07
C LEU A 105 4.26 1.12 10.26
N SER A 106 4.80 2.29 10.50
CA SER A 106 6.21 2.59 10.77
C SER A 106 6.41 3.12 12.21
N PRO A 107 7.63 3.33 12.69
CA PRO A 107 7.86 3.84 14.05
C PRO A 107 7.21 5.19 14.35
N ALA A 108 7.14 6.08 13.37
CA ALA A 108 6.66 7.45 13.56
C ALA A 108 5.32 7.75 12.88
N SER A 109 4.97 6.99 11.84
CA SER A 109 3.82 7.28 10.99
C SER A 109 3.07 6.01 10.61
N PHE A 110 1.87 6.20 10.12
CA PHE A 110 1.14 5.18 9.37
C PHE A 110 0.64 5.77 8.07
N SER A 111 0.53 4.93 7.07
CA SER A 111 0.08 5.35 5.75
C SER A 111 -0.78 4.29 5.09
N TYR A 112 -1.60 4.71 4.15
CA TYR A 112 -2.44 3.81 3.37
C TYR A 112 -2.72 4.38 1.97
N GLY A 113 -3.08 3.50 1.06
CA GLY A 113 -3.30 3.96 -0.30
C GLY A 113 -3.65 2.88 -1.29
N VAL A 114 -3.45 3.21 -2.58
CA VAL A 114 -3.69 2.31 -3.72
C VAL A 114 -2.61 2.50 -4.78
N GLY A 115 -2.12 1.42 -5.36
CA GLY A 115 -1.16 1.52 -6.45
C GLY A 115 -0.60 0.16 -6.85
N PHE A 116 0.40 0.19 -7.70
CA PHE A 116 1.19 -1.00 -8.01
C PHE A 116 2.36 -1.13 -7.03
N TYR A 117 2.58 -2.32 -6.49
CA TYR A 117 3.80 -2.61 -5.74
C TYR A 117 5.05 -2.45 -6.63
N THR A 118 4.95 -2.93 -7.87
CA THR A 118 5.99 -2.76 -8.90
C THR A 118 5.27 -2.65 -10.24
N ALA A 119 5.12 -1.43 -10.77
CA ALA A 119 4.55 -1.25 -12.09
C ALA A 119 5.54 -1.70 -13.17
N THR A 120 5.08 -2.51 -14.11
CA THR A 120 5.87 -2.81 -15.31
C THR A 120 5.86 -1.62 -16.27
N ALA A 121 6.88 -1.54 -17.12
CA ALA A 121 6.96 -0.51 -18.16
C ALA A 121 5.73 -0.56 -19.09
N GLU A 122 5.18 -1.75 -19.30
CA GLU A 122 4.03 -2.00 -20.15
C GLU A 122 2.73 -1.54 -19.49
N GLN A 123 2.51 -1.83 -18.21
CA GLN A 123 1.38 -1.30 -17.45
C GLN A 123 1.35 0.23 -17.51
N MET A 124 2.50 0.87 -17.32
CA MET A 124 2.61 2.32 -17.43
C MET A 124 2.44 2.83 -18.86
N ALA A 125 2.83 2.04 -19.87
CA ALA A 125 2.55 2.38 -21.28
C ALA A 125 1.05 2.26 -21.59
N ALA A 126 0.38 1.24 -21.04
CA ALA A 126 -1.07 1.07 -21.18
C ALA A 126 -1.85 2.21 -20.51
N LEU A 127 -1.44 2.63 -19.31
CA LEU A 127 -2.01 3.80 -18.64
C LEU A 127 -1.86 5.06 -19.51
N ARG A 128 -0.68 5.30 -20.12
CA ARG A 128 -0.47 6.45 -21.01
C ARG A 128 -1.38 6.39 -22.24
N ARG A 129 -1.51 5.23 -22.89
CA ARG A 129 -2.45 5.06 -24.01
C ARG A 129 -3.88 5.37 -23.60
N TYR A 130 -4.25 4.94 -22.39
CA TYR A 130 -5.58 5.26 -21.85
C TYR A 130 -5.77 6.75 -21.63
N ILE A 131 -4.79 7.46 -21.06
CA ILE A 131 -4.81 8.91 -20.86
C ILE A 131 -4.94 9.63 -22.22
N ASP A 132 -4.18 9.20 -23.23
CA ASP A 132 -4.24 9.77 -24.58
C ASP A 132 -5.62 9.59 -25.22
N ALA A 133 -6.26 8.46 -25.01
CA ALA A 133 -7.59 8.15 -25.57
C ALA A 133 -8.75 8.78 -24.77
N ASN A 134 -8.57 9.02 -23.48
CA ASN A 134 -9.64 9.45 -22.57
C ASN A 134 -9.22 10.63 -21.67
N PRO A 135 -8.68 11.73 -22.21
CA PRO A 135 -8.10 12.81 -21.41
C PRO A 135 -9.10 13.46 -20.46
N ALA A 136 -10.33 13.68 -20.90
CA ALA A 136 -11.35 14.33 -20.10
C ALA A 136 -11.82 13.45 -18.89
N GLU A 137 -11.87 12.13 -19.06
CA GLU A 137 -12.18 11.22 -17.96
C GLU A 137 -11.04 11.21 -16.94
N MET A 138 -9.81 11.11 -17.44
CA MET A 138 -8.63 11.10 -16.59
C MET A 138 -8.43 12.42 -15.84
N GLU A 139 -8.71 13.58 -16.48
CA GLU A 139 -8.70 14.86 -15.79
C GLU A 139 -9.72 14.94 -14.64
N ARG A 140 -10.94 14.45 -14.85
CA ARG A 140 -11.94 14.41 -13.79
C ARG A 140 -11.46 13.57 -12.60
N LEU A 141 -10.84 12.41 -12.88
CA LEU A 141 -10.27 11.55 -11.84
C LEU A 141 -9.12 12.25 -11.12
N ALA A 142 -8.16 12.81 -11.85
CA ALA A 142 -7.00 13.52 -11.31
C ALA A 142 -7.43 14.73 -10.44
N LYS A 143 -8.40 15.51 -10.90
CA LYS A 143 -8.96 16.65 -10.13
C LYS A 143 -9.71 16.21 -8.88
N ARG A 144 -10.36 15.02 -8.89
CA ARG A 144 -10.97 14.43 -7.69
C ARG A 144 -9.93 14.03 -6.66
N VAL A 145 -8.87 13.35 -7.10
CA VAL A 145 -7.75 12.95 -6.25
C VAL A 145 -7.06 14.18 -5.65
N ALA A 146 -6.80 15.21 -6.45
CA ALA A 146 -6.16 16.44 -5.98
C ALA A 146 -6.95 17.21 -4.90
N LYS A 147 -8.26 16.93 -4.75
CA LYS A 147 -9.12 17.50 -3.69
C LYS A 147 -9.27 16.60 -2.47
N SER A 148 -8.67 15.44 -2.47
CA SER A 148 -8.71 14.49 -1.36
C SER A 148 -7.43 14.58 -0.51
N GLU A 149 -7.39 13.77 0.55
CA GLU A 149 -6.21 13.59 1.40
C GLU A 149 -5.06 12.86 0.71
N PHE A 150 -5.30 12.25 -0.47
CA PHE A 150 -4.30 11.43 -1.15
C PHE A 150 -3.42 12.26 -2.08
N HIS A 151 -2.15 12.01 -2.04
CA HIS A 151 -1.17 12.56 -2.98
C HIS A 151 -0.64 11.47 -3.92
N LEU A 152 -0.29 11.89 -5.12
CA LEU A 152 0.25 11.01 -6.15
C LEU A 152 1.75 10.84 -5.97
N GLU A 153 2.17 9.61 -5.75
CA GLU A 153 3.56 9.20 -5.66
C GLU A 153 4.04 8.51 -6.94
N GLY A 154 5.34 8.34 -7.03
CA GLY A 154 6.01 7.63 -8.11
C GLY A 154 7.25 8.38 -8.58
N GLU A 155 8.21 7.67 -9.14
CA GLU A 155 9.42 8.26 -9.67
C GLU A 155 9.14 8.97 -11.02
N PRO A 156 9.33 10.29 -11.13
CA PRO A 156 9.16 11.00 -12.39
C PRO A 156 10.27 10.63 -13.37
N TYR A 157 9.99 10.66 -14.66
CA TYR A 157 11.04 10.61 -15.67
C TYR A 157 11.87 11.91 -15.65
N LYS A 158 13.18 11.81 -15.87
CA LYS A 158 14.07 12.98 -15.95
C LYS A 158 13.67 13.95 -17.07
N ARG A 159 13.05 13.45 -18.14
CA ARG A 159 12.45 14.24 -19.23
C ARG A 159 11.03 13.77 -19.44
N LEU A 160 10.13 14.71 -19.69
CA LEU A 160 8.75 14.37 -20.02
C LEU A 160 8.72 13.45 -21.25
N LYS A 161 7.94 12.38 -21.18
CA LYS A 161 7.65 11.55 -22.35
C LYS A 161 6.72 12.27 -23.34
N LYS A 162 5.78 13.04 -22.77
CA LYS A 162 4.85 13.87 -23.52
C LYS A 162 4.32 14.96 -22.58
N ASP A 163 4.08 16.16 -23.10
CA ASP A 163 3.32 17.17 -22.39
C ASP A 163 1.82 16.95 -22.68
N VAL A 164 1.08 16.64 -21.64
CA VAL A 164 -0.38 16.38 -21.67
C VAL A 164 -1.15 17.37 -20.80
N GLY A 165 -0.51 18.51 -20.47
CA GLY A 165 -1.07 19.55 -19.62
C GLY A 165 -0.84 19.33 -18.13
N GLU A 166 -0.95 20.41 -17.36
CA GLU A 166 -0.58 20.48 -15.96
C GLU A 166 -1.24 19.39 -15.09
N VAL A 167 -2.52 19.14 -15.30
CA VAL A 167 -3.29 18.17 -14.50
C VAL A 167 -2.87 16.74 -14.75
N LEU A 168 -2.55 16.39 -16.01
CA LEU A 168 -2.25 15.01 -16.38
C LEU A 168 -0.76 14.68 -16.41
N ASN A 169 0.12 15.67 -16.52
CA ASN A 169 1.57 15.46 -16.52
C ASN A 169 2.07 14.63 -15.33
N PRO A 170 1.58 14.82 -14.07
CA PRO A 170 1.98 13.98 -12.96
C PRO A 170 1.60 12.50 -13.11
N TRP A 171 0.50 12.20 -13.78
CA TRP A 171 0.03 10.82 -14.01
C TRP A 171 0.73 10.15 -15.20
N TYR A 172 1.06 10.93 -16.22
CA TYR A 172 1.63 10.44 -17.47
C TYR A 172 3.13 10.19 -17.39
N ASN A 173 3.85 11.05 -16.67
CA ASN A 173 5.30 11.13 -16.73
C ASN A 173 6.00 10.49 -15.52
N ARG A 174 5.42 9.40 -14.95
CA ARG A 174 6.03 8.62 -13.88
C ARG A 174 6.35 7.20 -14.32
N LYS A 175 7.35 6.58 -13.66
CA LYS A 175 7.74 5.19 -13.90
C LYS A 175 6.79 4.21 -13.24
N TRP A 176 6.17 4.62 -12.15
CA TRP A 176 5.11 3.92 -11.43
C TRP A 176 4.24 4.95 -10.72
N ILE A 177 3.05 4.56 -10.31
CA ILE A 177 2.14 5.43 -9.57
C ILE A 177 1.55 4.70 -8.37
N SER A 178 1.41 5.43 -7.28
CA SER A 178 0.64 5.11 -6.10
C SER A 178 -0.07 6.37 -5.60
N LEU A 179 -1.19 6.20 -4.93
CA LEU A 179 -1.85 7.25 -4.17
C LEU A 179 -1.68 6.93 -2.70
N CYS A 180 -1.19 7.87 -1.93
CA CYS A 180 -0.84 7.72 -0.53
C CYS A 180 -1.45 8.84 0.32
N ALA A 181 -1.92 8.48 1.50
CA ALA A 181 -2.13 9.38 2.62
C ALA A 181 -1.28 8.91 3.79
N GLU A 182 -0.54 9.82 4.42
CA GLU A 182 0.36 9.54 5.53
C GLU A 182 0.01 10.45 6.71
N TYR A 183 0.10 9.89 7.92
CA TYR A 183 -0.22 10.56 9.18
C TYR A 183 0.77 10.18 10.26
N ASP A 184 1.07 11.11 11.15
CA ASP A 184 1.76 10.81 12.40
C ASP A 184 0.92 9.88 13.28
N HIS A 185 1.57 9.20 14.22
CA HIS A 185 0.86 8.38 15.20
C HIS A 185 -0.14 9.23 15.99
N GLY A 186 -1.40 8.81 16.00
CA GLY A 186 -2.48 9.52 16.70
C GLY A 186 -3.86 9.19 16.12
N GLY A 187 -4.88 9.86 16.62
CA GLY A 187 -6.25 9.77 16.11
C GLY A 187 -6.76 8.34 15.95
N ALA A 188 -7.23 8.00 14.76
CA ALA A 188 -7.82 6.71 14.46
C ALA A 188 -6.86 5.51 14.68
N LEU A 189 -5.54 5.72 14.64
CA LEU A 189 -4.55 4.66 14.89
C LEU A 189 -4.75 3.99 16.26
N TYR A 190 -5.13 4.78 17.25
CA TYR A 190 -5.30 4.35 18.65
C TYR A 190 -6.74 4.00 19.00
N THR A 191 -7.63 3.88 18.03
CA THR A 191 -9.04 3.55 18.24
C THR A 191 -9.47 2.33 17.46
N GLY A 192 -10.56 1.70 17.87
CA GLY A 192 -11.20 0.59 17.14
C GLY A 192 -11.86 1.01 15.81
N GLU A 193 -11.81 2.30 15.46
CA GLU A 193 -12.43 2.84 14.23
C GLU A 193 -11.54 2.69 12.98
N LEU A 194 -10.24 2.41 13.15
CA LEU A 194 -9.29 2.35 12.05
C LEU A 194 -9.71 1.42 10.90
N PRO A 195 -10.28 0.21 11.12
CA PRO A 195 -10.77 -0.63 10.02
C PRO A 195 -11.82 0.07 9.16
N GLN A 196 -12.74 0.85 9.78
CA GLN A 196 -13.74 1.62 9.05
C GLN A 196 -13.13 2.81 8.31
N VAL A 197 -12.17 3.51 8.93
CA VAL A 197 -11.41 4.59 8.29
C VAL A 197 -10.70 4.08 7.03
N LEU A 198 -10.10 2.89 7.08
CA LEU A 198 -9.45 2.27 5.92
C LEU A 198 -10.47 1.87 4.84
N LEU A 199 -11.63 1.32 5.23
CA LEU A 199 -12.70 1.03 4.27
C LEU A 199 -13.13 2.31 3.54
N ASP A 200 -13.43 3.39 4.26
CA ASP A 200 -13.88 4.65 3.69
C ASP A 200 -12.82 5.27 2.76
N ALA A 201 -11.56 5.16 3.13
CA ALA A 201 -10.42 5.57 2.33
C ALA A 201 -10.30 4.75 1.02
N TYR A 202 -10.42 3.44 1.12
CA TYR A 202 -10.37 2.55 -0.04
C TYR A 202 -11.57 2.74 -0.98
N GLU A 203 -12.75 3.07 -0.45
CA GLU A 203 -13.91 3.46 -1.26
C GLU A 203 -13.65 4.74 -2.09
N LYS A 204 -13.01 5.75 -1.49
CA LYS A 204 -12.60 6.96 -2.23
C LYS A 204 -11.59 6.64 -3.33
N LEU A 205 -10.70 5.66 -3.09
CA LEU A 205 -9.67 5.21 -4.03
C LEU A 205 -10.16 4.16 -5.04
N MET A 206 -11.35 3.60 -4.86
CA MET A 206 -11.91 2.54 -5.73
C MET A 206 -11.91 2.91 -7.22
N PRO A 207 -12.23 4.14 -7.64
CA PRO A 207 -12.15 4.50 -9.06
C PRO A 207 -10.73 4.37 -9.65
N VAL A 208 -9.70 4.67 -8.85
CA VAL A 208 -8.30 4.51 -9.26
C VAL A 208 -7.92 3.02 -9.30
N TYR A 209 -8.29 2.26 -8.27
CA TYR A 209 -8.07 0.81 -8.25
C TYR A 209 -8.66 0.13 -9.50
N ARG A 210 -9.92 0.43 -9.82
CA ARG A 210 -10.59 -0.10 -11.02
C ARG A 210 -9.94 0.34 -12.32
N LEU A 211 -9.43 1.58 -12.39
CA LEU A 211 -8.65 2.04 -13.54
C LEU A 211 -7.38 1.20 -13.69
N LEU A 212 -6.60 1.04 -12.62
CA LEU A 212 -5.33 0.30 -12.67
C LEU A 212 -5.53 -1.18 -12.97
N LYS A 213 -6.63 -1.80 -12.54
CA LYS A 213 -6.99 -3.19 -12.89
C LYS A 213 -7.17 -3.41 -14.39
N ARG A 214 -7.42 -2.37 -15.18
CA ARG A 214 -7.53 -2.49 -16.66
C ARG A 214 -6.19 -2.75 -17.34
N PHE A 215 -5.08 -2.61 -16.63
CA PHE A 215 -3.72 -2.74 -17.16
C PHE A 215 -2.98 -3.88 -16.47
N PRO A 216 -3.37 -5.16 -16.71
CA PRO A 216 -2.64 -6.29 -16.16
C PRO A 216 -1.23 -6.33 -16.77
N ALA A 217 -0.23 -6.81 -16.01
CA ALA A 217 1.01 -7.20 -16.62
C ALA A 217 0.77 -8.40 -17.54
N GLU A 218 1.37 -8.42 -18.72
CA GLU A 218 1.33 -9.61 -19.55
C GLU A 218 1.92 -10.79 -18.76
N SER A 219 1.19 -11.90 -18.72
CA SER A 219 1.68 -13.12 -18.11
C SER A 219 2.99 -13.49 -18.80
N SER A 220 4.06 -13.65 -18.03
CA SER A 220 5.36 -14.14 -18.50
C SER A 220 5.26 -15.63 -18.89
N ASN A 221 4.27 -16.00 -19.71
CA ASN A 221 4.10 -17.32 -20.28
C ASN A 221 4.61 -17.34 -21.72
N ALA A 222 5.87 -17.00 -21.91
CA ALA A 222 6.56 -17.31 -23.15
C ALA A 222 8.04 -17.49 -22.84
N SER A 223 8.43 -18.64 -22.32
CA SER A 223 9.75 -19.26 -22.56
C SER A 223 9.89 -20.51 -21.69
N LEU A 224 9.26 -21.58 -22.08
CA LEU A 224 9.78 -22.94 -21.89
C LEU A 224 9.31 -23.75 -23.11
N VAL A 225 10.03 -23.58 -24.20
CA VAL A 225 10.18 -24.56 -25.26
C VAL A 225 11.65 -24.74 -25.53
#